data_8f610fa857de165d234e71a886c105e0
#
_entry.id   8f610fa857de165d234e71a886c105e0
#
_cell.length_a   1.000
_cell.length_b   1.000
_cell.length_c   1.000
_cell.angle_alpha   90.00
_cell.angle_beta   90.00
_cell.angle_gamma   90.00
#
_symmetry.space_group_name_H-M   'P 1'
#
loop_
_entity.id
_entity.type
_entity.pdbx_description
1 polymer ?
#
loop_
_entity_poly.entity_id
_entity_poly.type
_entity_poly.pdbx_seq_one_letter_code
_entity_poly.pdbx_strand_id
1 'polypeptide(L)'
;LVNYCYDILADVDALNLNNGKNAYGSGTWASCIRYHNNMYYVSTFSSTTGKTYIYATEDIEKGPWKTVTFTPSYHDHTVFFDDDGRIYIIWGGGKLHIAELKPDLSGIKEGTERIFIENASAPSGDNVGLPAEGSQLFKVNGKYYLFNITWPRGGMRTVVIHRADNMNGPWEGRVALQDKGVAQGGLIDTPDGRWFAYLFRDNGAVG
;
A
#
# COMPACT_ATOMS: atom_id res chain seq x y z
N LEU A 1 12.53 -0.01 -16.71
CA LEU A 1 11.31 0.74 -16.40
C LEU A 1 11.28 1.38 -15.03
N VAL A 2 12.10 0.94 -14.12
CA VAL A 2 12.05 1.35 -12.70
C VAL A 2 13.34 2.03 -12.27
N ASN A 3 14.29 2.16 -13.15
CA ASN A 3 15.62 2.68 -12.83
C ASN A 3 15.63 4.13 -12.36
N TYR A 4 14.61 4.90 -12.71
CA TYR A 4 14.56 6.32 -12.38
C TYR A 4 14.24 6.63 -10.91
N CYS A 5 13.58 5.72 -10.22
CA CYS A 5 13.36 5.87 -8.78
C CYS A 5 14.61 5.56 -7.96
N TYR A 6 15.57 4.82 -8.51
CA TYR A 6 16.77 4.40 -7.79
C TYR A 6 17.80 5.51 -7.64
N ASP A 7 17.92 6.41 -8.60
CA ASP A 7 18.86 7.55 -8.50
C ASP A 7 18.58 8.44 -7.30
N ILE A 8 17.36 8.38 -6.77
CA ILE A 8 16.91 9.18 -5.65
C ILE A 8 17.18 8.50 -4.30
N LEU A 9 17.48 7.21 -4.32
CA LEU A 9 17.94 6.43 -3.15
C LEU A 9 19.48 6.41 -3.07
N ALA A 10 20.14 7.27 -3.83
CA ALA A 10 21.58 7.27 -4.09
C ALA A 10 22.48 7.29 -2.83
N ASP A 11 21.96 7.79 -1.73
CA ASP A 11 22.69 7.90 -0.45
C ASP A 11 22.63 6.62 0.39
N VAL A 12 21.96 5.57 -0.07
CA VAL A 12 21.81 4.33 0.70
C VAL A 12 22.48 3.18 -0.03
N ASP A 13 23.76 2.97 0.26
CA ASP A 13 24.59 1.94 -0.37
C ASP A 13 23.92 0.56 -0.44
N ALA A 14 23.24 0.13 0.63
CA ALA A 14 22.61 -1.19 0.69
C ALA A 14 21.45 -1.32 -0.31
N LEU A 15 20.65 -0.27 -0.52
CA LEU A 15 19.52 -0.26 -1.47
C LEU A 15 20.02 -0.12 -2.92
N ASN A 16 21.16 0.53 -3.12
CA ASN A 16 21.78 0.73 -4.44
C ASN A 16 22.78 -0.37 -4.81
N LEU A 17 22.96 -1.36 -3.94
CA LEU A 17 23.93 -2.46 -4.11
C LEU A 17 25.38 -1.95 -4.27
N ASN A 18 25.72 -0.83 -3.65
CA ASN A 18 27.02 -0.21 -3.74
C ASN A 18 27.97 -0.73 -2.64
N ASN A 19 29.27 -0.62 -2.87
CA ASN A 19 30.32 -0.92 -1.89
C ASN A 19 30.22 -2.32 -1.28
N GLY A 20 29.75 -3.32 -2.03
CA GLY A 20 29.56 -4.70 -1.56
C GLY A 20 28.40 -4.88 -0.58
N LYS A 21 27.60 -3.83 -0.34
CA LYS A 21 26.43 -3.90 0.51
C LYS A 21 25.19 -4.30 -0.32
N ASN A 22 24.24 -4.93 0.34
CA ASN A 22 22.94 -5.25 -0.24
C ASN A 22 21.85 -5.24 0.85
N ALA A 23 20.61 -5.21 0.40
CA ALA A 23 19.43 -5.25 1.24
C ALA A 23 18.48 -6.40 0.83
N TYR A 24 19.01 -7.49 0.29
CA TYR A 24 18.20 -8.65 -0.07
C TYR A 24 17.43 -9.19 1.13
N GLY A 25 16.10 -9.34 0.96
CA GLY A 25 15.17 -9.74 2.01
C GLY A 25 14.81 -8.65 3.01
N SER A 26 15.33 -7.42 2.86
CA SER A 26 15.03 -6.30 3.76
C SER A 26 15.07 -4.92 3.08
N GLY A 27 15.06 -4.88 1.76
CA GLY A 27 15.07 -3.64 0.97
C GLY A 27 13.76 -2.87 1.01
N THR A 28 13.31 -2.42 -0.14
CA THR A 28 11.97 -1.87 -0.32
C THR A 28 10.97 -3.02 -0.53
N TRP A 29 9.82 -2.92 0.14
CA TRP A 29 8.79 -3.94 0.07
C TRP A 29 7.58 -3.42 -0.72
N ALA A 30 6.36 -3.87 -0.39
CA ALA A 30 5.16 -3.57 -1.13
C ALA A 30 5.02 -2.08 -1.46
N SER A 31 4.73 -1.80 -2.73
CA SER A 31 4.60 -0.44 -3.25
C SER A 31 3.17 -0.16 -3.66
N CYS A 32 2.78 1.09 -3.57
CA CYS A 32 1.49 1.60 -4.02
C CYS A 32 1.72 2.60 -5.16
N ILE A 33 0.91 2.52 -6.20
CA ILE A 33 0.88 3.51 -7.28
C ILE A 33 -0.47 4.22 -7.31
N ARG A 34 -0.44 5.54 -7.50
CA ARG A 34 -1.64 6.38 -7.65
C ARG A 34 -1.44 7.39 -8.77
N TYR A 35 -2.53 7.73 -9.44
CA TYR A 35 -2.60 8.84 -10.37
C TYR A 35 -3.61 9.85 -9.81
N HIS A 36 -3.17 11.10 -9.64
CA HIS A 36 -4.01 12.16 -9.10
C HIS A 36 -3.53 13.52 -9.63
N ASN A 37 -4.43 14.35 -10.12
CA ASN A 37 -4.14 15.70 -10.63
C ASN A 37 -2.95 15.74 -11.62
N ASN A 38 -2.99 14.89 -12.65
CA ASN A 38 -1.96 14.76 -13.68
C ASN A 38 -0.57 14.37 -13.18
N MET A 39 -0.49 13.78 -11.99
CA MET A 39 0.73 13.29 -11.38
C MET A 39 0.62 11.81 -11.06
N TYR A 40 1.68 11.06 -11.29
CA TYR A 40 1.86 9.71 -10.77
C TYR A 40 2.61 9.77 -9.45
N TYR A 41 2.12 8.99 -8.49
CA TYR A 41 2.73 8.83 -7.18
C TYR A 41 3.06 7.37 -6.96
N VAL A 42 4.30 7.08 -6.62
CA VAL A 42 4.73 5.74 -6.17
C VAL A 42 5.19 5.87 -4.75
N SER A 43 4.60 5.09 -3.86
CA SER A 43 5.04 5.06 -2.46
C SER A 43 5.51 3.67 -2.06
N THR A 44 6.54 3.62 -1.24
CA THR A 44 7.10 2.39 -0.69
C THR A 44 7.75 2.67 0.66
N PHE A 45 8.16 1.61 1.34
CA PHE A 45 8.88 1.71 2.60
C PHE A 45 10.09 0.78 2.62
N SER A 46 11.03 1.05 3.50
CA SER A 46 12.16 0.16 3.73
C SER A 46 12.48 0.08 5.21
N SER A 47 12.45 -1.12 5.75
CA SER A 47 12.93 -1.39 7.11
C SER A 47 14.43 -1.18 7.25
N THR A 48 15.20 -1.37 6.17
CA THR A 48 16.65 -1.12 6.14
C THR A 48 17.01 0.33 6.48
N THR A 49 16.19 1.28 6.01
CA THR A 49 16.41 2.72 6.26
C THR A 49 15.51 3.28 7.34
N GLY A 50 14.47 2.55 7.75
CA GLY A 50 13.46 3.04 8.69
C GLY A 50 12.59 4.15 8.11
N LYS A 51 12.48 4.27 6.78
CA LYS A 51 11.81 5.38 6.10
C LYS A 51 10.67 4.92 5.20
N THR A 52 9.74 5.81 5.01
CA THR A 52 8.71 5.81 3.96
C THR A 52 9.16 6.77 2.85
N TYR A 53 8.92 6.38 1.60
CA TYR A 53 9.31 7.10 0.40
C TYR A 53 8.08 7.35 -0.46
N ILE A 54 7.93 8.57 -0.95
CA ILE A 54 6.91 8.93 -1.95
C ILE A 54 7.62 9.62 -3.10
N TYR A 55 7.45 9.06 -4.28
CA TYR A 55 7.99 9.57 -5.54
C TYR A 55 6.84 10.14 -6.36
N ALA A 56 7.03 11.30 -6.97
CA ALA A 56 6.03 11.93 -7.82
C ALA A 56 6.62 12.38 -9.16
N THR A 57 5.87 12.17 -10.24
CA THR A 57 6.25 12.60 -11.59
C THR A 57 5.02 12.85 -12.45
N GLU A 58 5.15 13.74 -13.45
CA GLU A 58 4.14 13.91 -14.51
C GLU A 58 4.31 12.86 -15.62
N ASP A 59 5.52 12.34 -15.82
CA ASP A 59 5.83 11.33 -16.84
C ASP A 59 6.40 10.07 -16.19
N ILE A 60 5.56 9.02 -16.11
CA ILE A 60 5.93 7.75 -15.46
C ILE A 60 7.05 7.00 -16.18
N GLU A 61 7.25 7.25 -17.47
CA GLU A 61 8.28 6.58 -18.27
C GLU A 61 9.63 7.28 -18.21
N LYS A 62 9.64 8.61 -18.15
CA LYS A 62 10.86 9.41 -18.29
C LYS A 62 11.24 10.18 -17.03
N GLY A 63 10.28 10.43 -16.12
CA GLY A 63 10.51 11.34 -15.01
C GLY A 63 10.56 12.81 -15.48
N PRO A 64 11.24 13.72 -14.80
CA PRO A 64 12.01 13.47 -13.58
C PRO A 64 11.10 13.14 -12.38
N TRP A 65 11.66 12.40 -11.42
CA TRP A 65 10.98 12.07 -10.19
C TRP A 65 11.35 13.04 -9.08
N LYS A 66 10.35 13.55 -8.38
CA LYS A 66 10.52 14.25 -7.10
C LYS A 66 10.33 13.27 -5.98
N THR A 67 11.16 13.32 -4.95
CA THR A 67 11.09 12.42 -3.82
C THR A 67 10.86 13.16 -2.53
N VAL A 68 9.96 12.61 -1.73
CA VAL A 68 9.77 12.97 -0.33
C VAL A 68 10.01 11.75 0.51
N THR A 69 10.74 11.91 1.62
CA THR A 69 11.01 10.83 2.57
C THR A 69 10.72 11.29 3.98
N PHE A 70 10.18 10.38 4.80
CA PHE A 70 9.91 10.64 6.22
C PHE A 70 10.01 9.35 7.04
N THR A 71 10.04 9.49 8.33
CA THR A 71 10.04 8.38 9.31
C THR A 71 8.70 8.33 10.04
N PRO A 72 8.30 7.13 10.51
CA PRO A 72 8.96 5.82 10.36
C PRO A 72 8.71 5.19 8.98
N SER A 73 9.21 3.94 8.80
CA SER A 73 8.79 3.08 7.68
C SER A 73 7.40 2.51 7.99
N TYR A 74 6.39 2.95 7.28
CA TYR A 74 5.02 2.46 7.43
C TYR A 74 4.82 1.15 6.65
N HIS A 75 4.64 0.05 7.36
CA HIS A 75 4.56 -1.29 6.80
C HIS A 75 3.36 -1.46 5.88
N ASP A 76 3.60 -1.95 4.65
CA ASP A 76 2.59 -2.31 3.65
C ASP A 76 1.51 -1.23 3.46
N HIS A 77 1.96 0.02 3.40
CA HIS A 77 1.06 1.15 3.32
C HIS A 77 0.48 1.38 1.93
N THR A 78 -0.63 2.08 1.91
CA THR A 78 -1.18 2.72 0.71
C THR A 78 -1.33 4.22 0.94
N VAL A 79 -1.10 5.01 -0.10
CA VAL A 79 -1.48 6.42 -0.13
C VAL A 79 -2.80 6.54 -0.89
N PHE A 80 -3.70 7.37 -0.39
CA PHE A 80 -5.00 7.60 -0.99
C PHE A 80 -5.33 9.09 -1.02
N PHE A 81 -5.68 9.60 -2.20
CA PHE A 81 -6.14 10.96 -2.43
C PHE A 81 -7.67 10.95 -2.48
N ASP A 82 -8.32 11.61 -1.51
CA ASP A 82 -9.78 11.66 -1.46
C ASP A 82 -10.32 12.90 -2.21
N ASP A 83 -11.58 12.83 -2.61
CA ASP A 83 -12.27 13.90 -3.37
C ASP A 83 -12.42 15.21 -2.57
N ASP A 84 -12.30 15.13 -1.24
CA ASP A 84 -12.34 16.29 -0.34
C ASP A 84 -10.98 17.02 -0.23
N GLY A 85 -9.98 16.57 -0.98
CA GLY A 85 -8.63 17.14 -1.02
C GLY A 85 -7.72 16.66 0.09
N ARG A 86 -8.17 15.78 0.98
CA ARG A 86 -7.30 15.15 1.99
C ARG A 86 -6.53 13.99 1.38
N ILE A 87 -5.33 13.79 1.89
CA ILE A 87 -4.45 12.69 1.50
C ILE A 87 -4.27 11.80 2.71
N TYR A 88 -4.48 10.52 2.55
CA TYR A 88 -4.37 9.55 3.63
C TYR A 88 -3.25 8.55 3.39
N ILE A 89 -2.64 8.09 4.48
CA ILE A 89 -1.79 6.89 4.51
C ILE A 89 -2.45 5.86 5.41
N ILE A 90 -2.57 4.61 4.91
CA ILE A 90 -3.12 3.47 5.66
C ILE A 90 -2.03 2.40 5.71
N TRP A 91 -1.79 1.82 6.90
CA TRP A 91 -0.73 0.83 7.09
C TRP A 91 -1.05 -0.15 8.21
N GLY A 92 -0.22 -1.19 8.34
CA GLY A 92 -0.24 -2.15 9.44
C GLY A 92 -0.57 -3.56 9.00
N GLY A 93 -0.62 -4.46 9.97
CA GLY A 93 -0.94 -5.88 9.81
C GLY A 93 -1.93 -6.35 10.88
N GLY A 94 -3.11 -6.82 10.45
CA GLY A 94 -4.24 -7.16 11.31
C GLY A 94 -4.95 -5.94 11.87
N LYS A 95 -4.32 -5.22 12.78
CA LYS A 95 -4.74 -3.89 13.19
C LYS A 95 -4.21 -2.88 12.17
N LEU A 96 -5.12 -2.17 11.52
CA LEU A 96 -4.77 -1.16 10.53
C LEU A 96 -4.92 0.23 11.12
N HIS A 97 -3.99 1.09 10.75
CA HIS A 97 -3.95 2.49 11.13
C HIS A 97 -4.19 3.38 9.92
N ILE A 98 -4.65 4.59 10.16
CA ILE A 98 -4.79 5.64 9.17
C ILE A 98 -4.33 6.97 9.77
N ALA A 99 -3.71 7.79 8.93
CA ALA A 99 -3.45 9.19 9.24
C ALA A 99 -3.63 10.06 7.99
N GLU A 100 -3.88 11.34 8.18
CA GLU A 100 -3.83 12.34 7.12
C GLU A 100 -2.36 12.72 6.86
N LEU A 101 -1.94 12.70 5.59
CA LEU A 101 -0.64 13.25 5.18
C LEU A 101 -0.72 14.77 5.05
N LYS A 102 0.40 15.43 5.30
CA LYS A 102 0.56 16.84 4.96
C LYS A 102 0.42 17.04 3.45
N PRO A 103 -0.04 18.20 2.97
CA PRO A 103 -0.23 18.45 1.53
C PRO A 103 1.05 18.30 0.69
N ASP A 104 2.21 18.55 1.29
CA ASP A 104 3.53 18.38 0.67
C ASP A 104 4.08 16.95 0.78
N LEU A 105 3.30 16.02 1.35
CA LEU A 105 3.63 14.61 1.56
C LEU A 105 4.83 14.38 2.51
N SER A 106 5.30 15.39 3.22
CA SER A 106 6.52 15.32 4.06
C SER A 106 6.35 14.53 5.35
N GLY A 107 5.18 13.95 5.59
CA GLY A 107 4.87 13.16 6.76
C GLY A 107 3.40 13.21 7.12
N ILE A 108 3.03 12.54 8.21
CA ILE A 108 1.67 12.60 8.72
C ILE A 108 1.39 13.95 9.37
N LYS A 109 0.13 14.37 9.31
CA LYS A 109 -0.37 15.54 10.00
C LYS A 109 -0.61 15.18 11.47
N GLU A 110 -0.04 15.95 12.36
CA GLU A 110 -0.11 15.71 13.79
C GLU A 110 -1.55 15.58 14.29
N GLY A 111 -1.77 14.62 15.19
CA GLY A 111 -3.08 14.38 15.82
C GLY A 111 -4.12 13.69 14.91
N THR A 112 -3.75 13.27 13.70
CA THR A 112 -4.69 12.61 12.77
C THR A 112 -4.59 11.10 12.75
N GLU A 113 -3.54 10.53 13.37
CA GLU A 113 -3.38 9.08 13.46
C GLU A 113 -4.46 8.47 14.32
N ARG A 114 -5.08 7.42 13.81
CA ARG A 114 -6.08 6.61 14.54
C ARG A 114 -6.09 5.18 14.06
N ILE A 115 -6.68 4.30 14.86
CA ILE A 115 -7.02 2.96 14.40
C ILE A 115 -8.08 3.07 13.31
N PHE A 116 -7.81 2.42 12.19
CA PHE A 116 -8.69 2.37 11.03
C PHE A 116 -9.62 1.15 11.08
N ILE A 117 -9.04 -0.03 11.27
CA ILE A 117 -9.75 -1.29 11.47
C ILE A 117 -9.03 -2.08 12.56
N GLU A 118 -9.73 -2.48 13.63
CA GLU A 118 -9.14 -3.21 14.77
C GLU A 118 -8.64 -4.61 14.38
N ASN A 119 -9.41 -5.33 13.56
CA ASN A 119 -9.05 -6.65 13.07
C ASN A 119 -9.48 -6.83 11.62
N ALA A 120 -8.61 -6.45 10.70
CA ALA A 120 -8.86 -6.58 9.27
C ALA A 120 -8.86 -8.04 8.79
N SER A 121 -8.36 -8.97 9.59
CA SER A 121 -8.38 -10.40 9.29
C SER A 121 -9.73 -11.06 9.62
N ALA A 122 -10.56 -10.44 10.45
CA ALA A 122 -11.77 -11.04 11.01
C ALA A 122 -12.68 -11.76 9.99
N PRO A 123 -12.88 -11.23 8.76
CA PRO A 123 -13.70 -11.94 7.77
C PRO A 123 -13.18 -13.32 7.35
N SER A 124 -11.88 -13.56 7.52
CA SER A 124 -11.24 -14.86 7.21
C SER A 124 -11.10 -15.78 8.42
N GLY A 125 -11.50 -15.32 9.60
CA GLY A 125 -11.40 -16.02 10.89
C GLY A 125 -10.31 -15.45 11.80
N ASP A 126 -10.33 -15.86 13.06
CA ASP A 126 -9.46 -15.30 14.10
C ASP A 126 -8.08 -15.93 14.17
N ASN A 127 -7.93 -17.14 13.65
CA ASN A 127 -6.67 -17.89 13.69
C ASN A 127 -5.90 -17.72 12.38
N VAL A 128 -5.11 -16.65 12.29
CA VAL A 128 -4.34 -16.33 11.08
C VAL A 128 -2.83 -16.55 11.28
N GLY A 129 -2.17 -17.02 10.24
CA GLY A 129 -0.71 -17.12 10.16
C GLY A 129 -0.09 -15.84 9.61
N LEU A 130 -0.82 -15.15 8.71
CA LEU A 130 -0.49 -13.82 8.19
C LEU A 130 -1.66 -12.91 8.52
N PRO A 131 -1.50 -11.92 9.42
CA PRO A 131 -2.50 -10.89 9.64
C PRO A 131 -2.76 -10.08 8.37
N ALA A 132 -3.97 -9.55 8.22
CA ALA A 132 -4.35 -8.80 7.03
C ALA A 132 -3.45 -7.56 6.81
N GLU A 133 -2.73 -7.55 5.71
CA GLU A 133 -1.74 -6.52 5.33
C GLU A 133 -1.86 -6.20 3.83
N GLY A 134 -0.91 -5.42 3.27
CA GLY A 134 -0.93 -5.06 1.86
C GLY A 134 -2.10 -4.16 1.50
N SER A 135 -2.39 -3.18 2.34
CA SER A 135 -3.53 -2.28 2.18
C SER A 135 -3.54 -1.56 0.84
N GLN A 136 -4.69 -1.61 0.13
CA GLN A 136 -4.93 -0.82 -1.07
C GLN A 136 -6.35 -0.26 -1.01
N LEU A 137 -6.47 1.07 -0.89
CA LEU A 137 -7.75 1.77 -0.78
C LEU A 137 -8.16 2.38 -2.11
N PHE A 138 -9.43 2.18 -2.47
CA PHE A 138 -10.05 2.74 -3.68
C PHE A 138 -11.41 3.35 -3.34
N LYS A 139 -11.84 4.33 -4.15
CA LYS A 139 -13.19 4.89 -4.12
C LYS A 139 -13.88 4.60 -5.43
N VAL A 140 -14.98 3.85 -5.38
CA VAL A 140 -15.75 3.44 -6.54
C VAL A 140 -17.20 3.80 -6.31
N ASN A 141 -17.79 4.61 -7.21
CA ASN A 141 -19.18 5.07 -7.10
C ASN A 141 -19.52 5.64 -5.71
N GLY A 142 -18.61 6.48 -5.16
CA GLY A 142 -18.79 7.15 -3.88
C GLY A 142 -18.58 6.27 -2.64
N LYS A 143 -18.23 4.99 -2.80
CA LYS A 143 -17.96 4.05 -1.70
C LYS A 143 -16.49 3.69 -1.63
N TYR A 144 -16.00 3.48 -0.42
CA TYR A 144 -14.61 3.10 -0.17
C TYR A 144 -14.48 1.58 -0.11
N TYR A 145 -13.41 1.06 -0.72
CA TYR A 145 -13.06 -0.35 -0.76
C TYR A 145 -11.59 -0.51 -0.39
N LEU A 146 -11.33 -1.17 0.72
CA LEU A 146 -9.98 -1.48 1.19
C LEU A 146 -9.69 -2.95 0.96
N PHE A 147 -8.66 -3.23 0.18
CA PHE A 147 -8.15 -4.57 -0.09
C PHE A 147 -7.01 -4.90 0.87
N ASN A 148 -7.04 -6.12 1.41
CA ASN A 148 -5.94 -6.69 2.18
C ASN A 148 -5.76 -8.16 1.81
N ILE A 149 -4.55 -8.66 2.00
CA ILE A 149 -4.24 -10.09 1.95
C ILE A 149 -4.08 -10.64 3.38
N THR A 150 -4.57 -11.82 3.64
CA THR A 150 -4.38 -12.53 4.90
C THR A 150 -4.22 -14.03 4.66
N TRP A 151 -3.74 -14.76 5.65
CA TRP A 151 -3.60 -16.22 5.54
C TRP A 151 -4.08 -16.91 6.81
N PRO A 152 -5.31 -17.47 6.80
CA PRO A 152 -5.79 -18.34 7.88
C PRO A 152 -4.89 -19.57 8.05
N ARG A 153 -4.58 -19.95 9.28
CA ARG A 153 -3.79 -21.16 9.56
C ARG A 153 -4.56 -22.40 9.10
N GLY A 154 -3.89 -23.24 8.32
CA GLY A 154 -4.49 -24.44 7.73
C GLY A 154 -5.46 -24.17 6.57
N GLY A 155 -5.62 -22.90 6.18
CA GLY A 155 -6.46 -22.49 5.05
C GLY A 155 -5.66 -22.01 3.85
N MET A 156 -6.36 -21.45 2.87
CA MET A 156 -5.78 -20.82 1.70
C MET A 156 -5.51 -19.34 1.95
N ARG A 157 -4.61 -18.75 1.19
CA ARG A 157 -4.46 -17.30 1.15
C ARG A 157 -5.76 -16.64 0.75
N THR A 158 -6.07 -15.53 1.36
CA THR A 158 -7.40 -14.93 1.32
C THR A 158 -7.29 -13.43 1.07
N VAL A 159 -7.97 -12.95 0.04
CA VAL A 159 -8.21 -11.53 -0.18
C VAL A 159 -9.45 -11.13 0.59
N VAL A 160 -9.29 -10.17 1.49
CA VAL A 160 -10.38 -9.54 2.24
C VAL A 160 -10.63 -8.15 1.68
N ILE A 161 -11.89 -7.81 1.48
CA ILE A 161 -12.32 -6.46 1.11
C ILE A 161 -13.18 -5.90 2.22
N HIS A 162 -12.82 -4.73 2.73
CA HIS A 162 -13.66 -3.93 3.60
C HIS A 162 -14.29 -2.80 2.80
N ARG A 163 -15.59 -2.58 3.00
CA ARG A 163 -16.35 -1.52 2.34
C ARG A 163 -16.94 -0.56 3.37
N ALA A 164 -16.97 0.72 3.04
CA ALA A 164 -17.68 1.73 3.81
C ALA A 164 -18.28 2.81 2.90
N ASP A 165 -19.30 3.52 3.39
CA ASP A 165 -19.88 4.66 2.69
C ASP A 165 -19.13 5.97 2.98
N ASN A 166 -18.31 5.99 4.03
CA ASN A 166 -17.42 7.10 4.35
C ASN A 166 -16.14 6.61 5.05
N MET A 167 -15.12 7.47 5.09
CA MET A 167 -13.78 7.13 5.62
C MET A 167 -13.80 6.78 7.13
N ASN A 168 -14.80 7.21 7.86
CA ASN A 168 -14.92 6.91 9.29
C ASN A 168 -15.70 5.61 9.55
N GLY A 169 -16.16 4.93 8.50
CA GLY A 169 -16.93 3.70 8.60
C GLY A 169 -18.43 3.92 8.87
N PRO A 170 -19.15 2.92 9.37
CA PRO A 170 -18.61 1.59 9.70
C PRO A 170 -18.06 0.85 8.50
N TRP A 171 -17.01 0.04 8.73
CA TRP A 171 -16.38 -0.81 7.72
C TRP A 171 -16.92 -2.23 7.81
N GLU A 172 -17.45 -2.74 6.70
CA GLU A 172 -17.93 -4.12 6.57
C GLU A 172 -16.92 -4.94 5.79
N GLY A 173 -16.34 -5.96 6.41
CA GLY A 173 -15.36 -6.85 5.79
C GLY A 173 -15.98 -8.13 5.24
N ARG A 174 -15.50 -8.58 4.08
CA ARG A 174 -15.87 -9.87 3.48
C ARG A 174 -14.68 -10.51 2.80
N VAL A 175 -14.68 -11.84 2.74
CA VAL A 175 -13.77 -12.59 1.88
C VAL A 175 -14.19 -12.38 0.43
N ALA A 176 -13.26 -11.91 -0.39
CA ALA A 176 -13.49 -11.71 -1.84
C ALA A 176 -12.98 -12.89 -2.66
N LEU A 177 -11.83 -13.45 -2.28
CA LEU A 177 -11.22 -14.57 -2.97
C LEU A 177 -10.39 -15.40 -2.00
N GLN A 178 -10.44 -16.72 -2.17
CA GLN A 178 -9.50 -17.65 -1.54
C GLN A 178 -8.90 -18.54 -2.61
N ASP A 179 -7.59 -18.59 -2.66
CA ASP A 179 -6.87 -19.47 -3.58
C ASP A 179 -5.49 -19.79 -3.02
N LYS A 180 -4.94 -20.92 -3.46
CA LYS A 180 -3.57 -21.30 -3.14
C LYS A 180 -2.60 -20.34 -3.80
N GLY A 181 -1.98 -19.48 -3.02
CA GLY A 181 -0.97 -18.54 -3.49
C GLY A 181 -1.49 -17.21 -4.01
N VAL A 182 -2.79 -16.89 -3.86
CA VAL A 182 -3.23 -15.51 -4.12
C VAL A 182 -2.55 -14.55 -3.16
N ALA A 183 -2.13 -13.39 -3.67
CA ALA A 183 -1.43 -12.41 -2.89
C ALA A 183 -1.94 -10.98 -3.14
N GLN A 184 -1.16 -9.99 -2.74
CA GLN A 184 -1.55 -8.58 -2.80
C GLN A 184 -2.02 -8.14 -4.19
N GLY A 185 -2.83 -7.13 -4.22
CA GLY A 185 -3.34 -6.54 -5.44
C GLY A 185 -4.29 -5.39 -5.15
N GLY A 186 -5.08 -5.03 -6.12
CA GLY A 186 -6.00 -3.91 -5.99
C GLY A 186 -6.93 -3.80 -7.19
N LEU A 187 -7.42 -2.60 -7.41
CA LEU A 187 -8.29 -2.27 -8.53
C LEU A 187 -7.57 -1.36 -9.52
N ILE A 188 -7.95 -1.48 -10.76
CA ILE A 188 -7.60 -0.57 -11.84
C ILE A 188 -8.85 -0.28 -12.65
N ASP A 189 -9.06 0.97 -12.99
CA ASP A 189 -10.10 1.40 -13.90
C ASP A 189 -9.56 1.66 -15.31
N THR A 190 -10.46 1.62 -16.27
CA THR A 190 -10.18 1.91 -17.68
C THR A 190 -10.96 3.13 -18.13
N PRO A 191 -10.51 3.83 -19.20
CA PRO A 191 -11.17 5.03 -19.70
C PRO A 191 -12.66 4.85 -20.07
N ASP A 192 -13.09 3.61 -20.33
CA ASP A 192 -14.50 3.26 -20.59
C ASP A 192 -15.31 2.98 -19.31
N GLY A 193 -14.73 3.23 -18.13
CA GLY A 193 -15.39 3.13 -16.83
C GLY A 193 -15.51 1.72 -16.27
N ARG A 194 -14.85 0.74 -16.86
CA ARG A 194 -14.78 -0.62 -16.28
C ARG A 194 -13.72 -0.69 -15.20
N TRP A 195 -13.96 -1.55 -14.21
CA TRP A 195 -13.05 -1.84 -13.14
C TRP A 195 -12.58 -3.29 -13.22
N PHE A 196 -11.28 -3.49 -12.98
CA PHE A 196 -10.64 -4.79 -12.94
C PHE A 196 -9.90 -4.96 -11.63
N ALA A 197 -9.97 -6.15 -11.04
CA ALA A 197 -9.07 -6.53 -9.97
C ALA A 197 -7.78 -7.11 -10.58
N TYR A 198 -6.64 -6.67 -10.09
CA TYR A 198 -5.35 -7.30 -10.35
C TYR A 198 -4.83 -7.91 -9.05
N LEU A 199 -4.37 -9.14 -9.14
CA LEU A 199 -3.83 -9.89 -8.00
C LEU A 199 -2.61 -10.63 -8.50
N PHE A 200 -1.50 -10.59 -7.78
CA PHE A 200 -0.39 -11.45 -8.15
C PHE A 200 -0.54 -12.82 -7.50
N ARG A 201 0.13 -13.80 -8.05
CA ARG A 201 0.16 -15.16 -7.54
C ARG A 201 1.54 -15.45 -6.97
N ASP A 202 1.57 -15.75 -5.69
CA ASP A 202 2.76 -16.19 -4.99
C ASP A 202 2.96 -17.70 -5.22
N ASN A 203 4.05 -18.07 -5.87
CA ASN A 203 4.40 -19.47 -6.16
C ASN A 203 5.43 -20.05 -5.17
N GLY A 204 5.61 -19.46 -4.02
CA GLY A 204 6.55 -19.85 -3.00
C GLY A 204 7.41 -18.69 -2.54
N ALA A 205 8.41 -18.96 -1.71
CA ALA A 205 9.23 -17.91 -1.15
C ALA A 205 9.80 -17.00 -2.23
N VAL A 206 9.39 -15.76 -2.19
CA VAL A 206 9.85 -14.65 -3.04
C VAL A 206 9.46 -14.76 -4.51
N GLY A 207 8.36 -15.39 -4.81
CA GLY A 207 7.64 -15.27 -6.06
C GLY A 207 8.46 -15.32 -7.33
#